data_f55a533dfa11328d46038672c03e1631
#
_entry.id   f55a533dfa11328d46038672c03e1631
#
_cell.length_a   1.000
_cell.length_b   1.000
_cell.length_c   1.000
_cell.angle_alpha   90.00
_cell.angle_beta   90.00
_cell.angle_gamma   90.00
#
_symmetry.space_group_name_H-M   'P 1'
#
loop_
_entity.id
_entity.type
_entity.pdbx_description
1 polymer ?
#
loop_
_entity_poly.entity_id
_entity_poly.type
_entity_poly.pdbx_seq_one_letter_code
_entity_poly.pdbx_strand_id
1 'polypeptide(L)'
;MSSKGPVQPPFAMTVSAEARAVMTPMLKQEPAPEITAMLMRNAITRKAVRAAAANHLKPLNKDRAKRFGVDVTKGKIAGVPVKYVRRKGTDAEADKRLLINFHGGGFMVDSGSLTETIPIAGLTGIPVVTVMYRMAPEHVFPAAVDDALAVYVDALAHRPPGAIGIYGTSAGAVLTLQLLVRIKAEGLPMPAAAGFFSGSGDLALAGDCEAYLPSILGSRTAPETLADYCVGTERTDPLLSPVYGDLTGLPPMLLMTSTRDQLLSQTVLADLALRRASVAVDLRVYEGMMHAFWAWIECPETEVALAAQAGFFARHVFA
;
A
#
# COMPACT_ATOMS: atom_id res chain seq x y z
N MET A 1 -33.01 15.67 15.98
CA MET A 1 -31.89 15.69 16.92
C MET A 1 -30.64 15.36 16.08
N SER A 2 -29.78 16.34 15.87
CA SER A 2 -28.51 16.15 15.14
C SER A 2 -27.63 15.21 15.97
N SER A 3 -27.43 13.97 15.50
CA SER A 3 -26.43 13.08 16.05
C SER A 3 -25.05 13.66 15.71
N LYS A 4 -24.49 14.44 16.63
CA LYS A 4 -23.05 14.74 16.54
C LYS A 4 -22.35 13.39 16.54
N GLY A 5 -21.66 13.08 15.45
CA GLY A 5 -20.83 11.89 15.37
C GLY A 5 -19.82 11.82 16.54
N PRO A 6 -19.25 10.67 16.85
CA PRO A 6 -18.36 10.53 17.99
C PRO A 6 -17.23 11.55 17.90
N VAL A 7 -17.12 12.39 18.94
CA VAL A 7 -16.02 13.35 19.06
C VAL A 7 -14.72 12.55 19.18
N GLN A 8 -13.86 12.67 18.18
CA GLN A 8 -12.55 12.02 18.28
C GLN A 8 -11.75 12.63 19.45
N PRO A 9 -11.12 11.80 20.28
CA PRO A 9 -10.26 12.31 21.32
C PRO A 9 -9.10 13.11 20.72
N PRO A 10 -8.61 14.16 21.39
CA PRO A 10 -7.44 14.90 20.95
C PRO A 10 -6.24 13.97 20.82
N PHE A 11 -5.28 14.32 19.98
CA PHE A 11 -4.03 13.55 19.86
C PHE A 11 -3.29 13.54 21.20
N ALA A 12 -2.73 12.38 21.56
CA ALA A 12 -1.90 12.24 22.74
C ALA A 12 -0.61 13.08 22.62
N MET A 13 -0.04 13.44 23.77
CA MET A 13 1.22 14.21 23.82
C MET A 13 2.43 13.41 23.33
N THR A 14 2.30 12.09 23.19
CA THR A 14 3.27 11.18 22.56
C THR A 14 3.42 11.39 21.05
N VAL A 15 2.42 11.99 20.39
CA VAL A 15 2.48 12.36 18.97
C VAL A 15 3.18 13.70 18.83
N SER A 16 4.10 13.84 17.88
CA SER A 16 4.87 15.09 17.66
C SER A 16 3.96 16.29 17.40
N ALA A 17 4.46 17.49 17.68
CA ALA A 17 3.72 18.74 17.43
C ALA A 17 3.45 18.91 15.93
N GLU A 18 4.40 18.54 15.09
CA GLU A 18 4.33 18.58 13.63
C GLU A 18 3.22 17.67 13.10
N ALA A 19 3.18 16.43 13.56
CA ALA A 19 2.14 15.48 13.17
C ALA A 19 0.75 15.96 13.62
N ARG A 20 0.61 16.44 14.85
CA ARG A 20 -0.66 17.01 15.36
C ARG A 20 -1.13 18.21 14.55
N ALA A 21 -0.21 19.10 14.16
CA ALA A 21 -0.53 20.28 13.35
C ALA A 21 -1.13 19.91 12.00
N VAL A 22 -0.61 18.88 11.35
CA VAL A 22 -1.10 18.40 10.05
C VAL A 22 -2.40 17.58 10.19
N MET A 23 -2.46 16.67 11.16
CA MET A 23 -3.60 15.75 11.29
C MET A 23 -4.86 16.40 11.89
N THR A 24 -4.70 17.42 12.76
CA THR A 24 -5.86 18.07 13.41
C THR A 24 -6.85 18.69 12.42
N PRO A 25 -6.46 19.42 11.37
CA PRO A 25 -7.38 19.88 10.34
C PRO A 25 -8.05 18.75 9.57
N MET A 26 -7.32 17.64 9.30
CA MET A 26 -7.86 16.48 8.57
C MET A 26 -9.02 15.81 9.32
N LEU A 27 -8.92 15.71 10.66
CA LEU A 27 -9.98 15.15 11.49
C LEU A 27 -11.27 15.99 11.55
N LYS A 28 -11.17 17.27 11.18
CA LYS A 28 -12.33 18.19 11.14
C LYS A 28 -13.06 18.14 9.79
N GLN A 29 -12.46 17.53 8.78
CA GLN A 29 -13.09 17.38 7.48
C GLN A 29 -14.05 16.20 7.55
N GLU A 30 -15.33 16.45 7.28
CA GLU A 30 -16.29 15.37 7.09
C GLU A 30 -16.06 14.75 5.70
N PRO A 31 -15.63 13.48 5.64
CA PRO A 31 -15.51 12.81 4.35
C PRO A 31 -16.90 12.70 3.72
N ALA A 32 -17.00 12.90 2.42
CA ALA A 32 -18.23 12.70 1.65
C ALA A 32 -18.11 11.41 0.78
N PRO A 33 -18.11 10.22 1.40
CA PRO A 33 -17.85 8.96 0.71
C PRO A 33 -18.88 8.65 -0.36
N GLU A 34 -20.15 9.03 -0.14
CA GLU A 34 -21.22 8.82 -1.12
C GLU A 34 -21.02 9.64 -2.38
N ILE A 35 -20.60 10.90 -2.24
CA ILE A 35 -20.29 11.77 -3.38
C ILE A 35 -19.10 11.21 -4.15
N THR A 36 -18.04 10.81 -3.45
CA THR A 36 -16.87 10.20 -4.09
C THR A 36 -17.25 8.91 -4.81
N ALA A 37 -18.02 8.02 -4.20
CA ALA A 37 -18.50 6.80 -4.82
C ALA A 37 -19.36 7.07 -6.05
N MET A 38 -20.26 8.05 -5.99
CA MET A 38 -21.07 8.47 -7.13
C MET A 38 -20.19 8.99 -8.28
N LEU A 39 -19.21 9.84 -7.99
CA LEU A 39 -18.28 10.38 -8.97
C LEU A 39 -17.43 9.28 -9.61
N MET A 40 -17.09 8.23 -8.85
CA MET A 40 -16.29 7.12 -9.36
C MET A 40 -17.07 6.17 -10.28
N ARG A 41 -18.41 6.13 -10.20
CA ARG A 41 -19.25 5.30 -11.09
C ARG A 41 -19.31 5.84 -12.52
N ASN A 42 -19.23 7.15 -12.71
CA ASN A 42 -19.26 7.75 -14.04
C ASN A 42 -17.84 7.89 -14.62
N ALA A 43 -17.63 7.45 -15.87
CA ALA A 43 -16.31 7.42 -16.50
C ALA A 43 -15.64 8.81 -16.64
N ILE A 44 -16.42 9.87 -16.89
CA ILE A 44 -15.90 11.23 -17.04
C ILE A 44 -15.45 11.78 -15.68
N THR A 45 -16.32 11.70 -14.67
CA THR A 45 -16.02 12.22 -13.34
C THR A 45 -14.91 11.40 -12.67
N ARG A 46 -14.88 10.08 -12.87
CA ARG A 46 -13.79 9.22 -12.41
C ARG A 46 -12.43 9.63 -12.94
N LYS A 47 -12.34 9.93 -14.24
CA LYS A 47 -11.10 10.46 -14.84
C LYS A 47 -10.67 11.77 -14.18
N ALA A 48 -11.62 12.65 -13.90
CA ALA A 48 -11.36 13.92 -13.21
C ALA A 48 -10.90 13.70 -11.77
N VAL A 49 -11.53 12.79 -11.00
CA VAL A 49 -11.11 12.43 -9.64
C VAL A 49 -9.68 11.86 -9.61
N ARG A 50 -9.36 10.94 -10.52
CA ARG A 50 -7.99 10.39 -10.64
C ARG A 50 -6.96 11.46 -10.99
N ALA A 51 -7.31 12.38 -11.88
CA ALA A 51 -6.43 13.49 -12.23
C ALA A 51 -6.24 14.48 -11.07
N ALA A 52 -7.30 14.77 -10.31
CA ALA A 52 -7.25 15.62 -9.13
C ALA A 52 -6.36 15.00 -8.03
N ALA A 53 -6.51 13.71 -7.74
CA ALA A 53 -5.67 12.99 -6.79
C ALA A 53 -4.19 13.04 -7.20
N ALA A 54 -3.87 12.75 -8.45
CA ALA A 54 -2.51 12.81 -8.97
C ALA A 54 -1.92 14.23 -8.91
N ASN A 55 -2.73 15.27 -9.20
CA ASN A 55 -2.30 16.66 -9.13
C ASN A 55 -2.05 17.13 -7.70
N HIS A 56 -2.87 16.68 -6.74
CA HIS A 56 -2.72 17.00 -5.33
C HIS A 56 -1.36 16.56 -4.78
N LEU A 57 -0.88 15.39 -5.22
CA LEU A 57 0.39 14.82 -4.75
C LEU A 57 1.64 15.36 -5.47
N LYS A 58 1.48 16.11 -6.57
CA LYS A 58 2.64 16.62 -7.35
C LYS A 58 3.63 17.45 -6.55
N PRO A 59 3.21 18.42 -5.70
CA PRO A 59 4.15 19.20 -4.90
C PRO A 59 4.97 18.31 -3.96
N LEU A 60 4.31 17.45 -3.19
CA LEU A 60 4.97 16.52 -2.27
C LEU A 60 5.94 15.58 -3.00
N ASN A 61 5.53 15.03 -4.13
CA ASN A 61 6.40 14.17 -4.93
C ASN A 61 7.64 14.90 -5.43
N LYS A 62 7.50 16.17 -5.86
CA LYS A 62 8.62 17.00 -6.33
C LYS A 62 9.61 17.29 -5.20
N ASP A 63 9.09 17.65 -4.02
CA ASP A 63 9.91 17.96 -2.85
C ASP A 63 10.63 16.70 -2.34
N ARG A 64 9.93 15.57 -2.25
CA ARG A 64 10.55 14.27 -1.91
C ARG A 64 11.60 13.85 -2.94
N ALA A 65 11.34 13.97 -4.25
CA ALA A 65 12.31 13.61 -5.28
C ALA A 65 13.62 14.44 -5.16
N LYS A 66 13.48 15.74 -4.86
CA LYS A 66 14.64 16.60 -4.57
C LYS A 66 15.37 16.18 -3.29
N ARG A 67 14.61 15.99 -2.20
CA ARG A 67 15.13 15.64 -0.87
C ARG A 67 15.87 14.31 -0.88
N PHE A 68 15.29 13.27 -1.48
CA PHE A 68 15.84 11.92 -1.53
C PHE A 68 16.78 11.67 -2.72
N GLY A 69 17.00 12.68 -3.57
CA GLY A 69 17.95 12.60 -4.68
C GLY A 69 17.62 11.50 -5.69
N VAL A 70 16.37 11.41 -6.14
CA VAL A 70 15.94 10.38 -7.09
C VAL A 70 15.44 10.97 -8.41
N ASP A 71 15.50 10.18 -9.47
CA ASP A 71 14.87 10.41 -10.75
C ASP A 71 13.67 9.48 -10.93
N VAL A 72 12.64 9.98 -11.62
CA VAL A 72 11.42 9.24 -11.93
C VAL A 72 11.23 9.21 -13.44
N THR A 73 11.13 8.02 -14.01
CA THR A 73 10.82 7.82 -15.43
C THR A 73 9.62 6.89 -15.60
N LYS A 74 8.94 6.99 -16.73
CA LYS A 74 7.82 6.12 -17.07
C LYS A 74 8.25 5.07 -18.08
N GLY A 75 7.61 3.90 -18.02
CA GLY A 75 7.85 2.82 -18.98
C GLY A 75 6.77 1.75 -18.92
N LYS A 76 7.09 0.58 -19.46
CA LYS A 76 6.26 -0.61 -19.41
C LYS A 76 7.12 -1.83 -19.10
N ILE A 77 6.57 -2.78 -18.37
CA ILE A 77 7.12 -4.11 -18.13
C ILE A 77 6.03 -5.12 -18.47
N ALA A 78 6.31 -6.08 -19.33
CA ALA A 78 5.34 -7.07 -19.83
C ALA A 78 4.00 -6.43 -20.30
N GLY A 79 4.07 -5.24 -20.92
CA GLY A 79 2.89 -4.48 -21.37
C GLY A 79 2.22 -3.62 -20.29
N VAL A 80 2.51 -3.85 -19.00
CA VAL A 80 1.94 -3.11 -17.87
C VAL A 80 2.66 -1.77 -17.70
N PRO A 81 1.95 -0.63 -17.61
CA PRO A 81 2.57 0.65 -17.35
C PRO A 81 3.23 0.68 -15.97
N VAL A 82 4.43 1.27 -15.88
CA VAL A 82 5.19 1.39 -14.64
C VAL A 82 5.83 2.76 -14.52
N LYS A 83 6.22 3.14 -13.30
CA LYS A 83 7.17 4.23 -13.05
C LYS A 83 8.43 3.65 -12.41
N TYR A 84 9.58 4.00 -12.94
CA TYR A 84 10.88 3.66 -12.36
C TYR A 84 11.33 4.80 -11.45
N VAL A 85 11.72 4.48 -10.23
CA VAL A 85 12.28 5.43 -9.27
C VAL A 85 13.69 4.97 -8.93
N ARG A 86 14.68 5.78 -9.22
CA ARG A 86 16.09 5.44 -9.11
C ARG A 86 16.87 6.54 -8.41
N ARG A 87 17.76 6.18 -7.53
CA ARG A 87 18.67 7.13 -6.88
C ARG A 87 19.61 7.73 -7.93
N LYS A 88 19.81 9.05 -7.90
CA LYS A 88 20.73 9.75 -8.80
C LYS A 88 22.17 9.28 -8.60
N GLY A 89 22.90 9.15 -9.70
CA GLY A 89 24.30 8.74 -9.67
C GLY A 89 24.52 7.24 -9.41
N THR A 90 23.46 6.42 -9.39
CA THR A 90 23.59 4.95 -9.33
C THR A 90 23.45 4.35 -10.72
N ASP A 91 24.21 3.30 -11.01
CA ASP A 91 24.01 2.47 -12.18
C ASP A 91 22.91 1.43 -11.88
N ALA A 92 21.67 1.83 -12.16
CA ALA A 92 20.53 0.97 -11.91
C ALA A 92 20.41 -0.25 -12.84
N GLU A 93 21.16 -0.26 -13.94
CA GLU A 93 21.25 -1.42 -14.84
C GLU A 93 22.21 -2.48 -14.27
N ALA A 94 23.26 -2.03 -13.58
CA ALA A 94 24.19 -2.92 -12.88
C ALA A 94 23.61 -3.48 -11.57
N ASP A 95 22.69 -2.78 -10.91
CA ASP A 95 22.08 -3.24 -9.66
C ASP A 95 21.07 -4.35 -9.96
N LYS A 96 21.38 -5.55 -9.50
CA LYS A 96 20.50 -6.72 -9.65
C LYS A 96 19.31 -6.68 -8.69
N ARG A 97 19.33 -5.85 -7.65
CA ARG A 97 18.22 -5.70 -6.70
C ARG A 97 17.07 -4.91 -7.33
N LEU A 98 15.86 -5.22 -6.91
CA LEU A 98 14.66 -4.52 -7.34
C LEU A 98 13.62 -4.56 -6.22
N LEU A 99 12.96 -3.42 -6.00
CA LEU A 99 11.72 -3.38 -5.25
C LEU A 99 10.54 -3.12 -6.20
N ILE A 100 9.48 -3.88 -6.04
CA ILE A 100 8.23 -3.71 -6.79
C ILE A 100 7.18 -3.18 -5.82
N ASN A 101 6.62 -2.02 -6.12
CA ASN A 101 5.62 -1.35 -5.30
C ASN A 101 4.23 -1.43 -5.94
N PHE A 102 3.23 -1.62 -5.10
CA PHE A 102 1.82 -1.52 -5.44
C PHE A 102 1.20 -0.37 -4.64
N HIS A 103 0.72 0.65 -5.35
CA HIS A 103 0.20 1.86 -4.72
C HIS A 103 -1.15 1.62 -4.01
N GLY A 104 -1.45 2.45 -3.02
CA GLY A 104 -2.75 2.51 -2.38
C GLY A 104 -3.82 3.20 -3.24
N GLY A 105 -5.02 3.36 -2.67
CA GLY A 105 -6.13 4.08 -3.29
C GLY A 105 -7.36 3.22 -3.60
N GLY A 106 -7.62 2.17 -2.80
CA GLY A 106 -8.83 1.36 -2.85
C GLY A 106 -9.05 0.65 -4.19
N PHE A 107 -7.99 0.35 -4.94
CA PHE A 107 -8.03 -0.13 -6.32
C PHE A 107 -8.75 0.79 -7.31
N MET A 108 -9.04 2.03 -6.94
CA MET A 108 -9.80 2.98 -7.76
C MET A 108 -8.97 4.18 -8.22
N VAL A 109 -7.98 4.59 -7.45
CA VAL A 109 -7.09 5.73 -7.74
C VAL A 109 -5.63 5.40 -7.40
N ASP A 110 -4.68 6.07 -8.08
CA ASP A 110 -3.28 6.11 -7.63
C ASP A 110 -3.16 7.16 -6.52
N SER A 111 -3.07 6.71 -5.29
CA SER A 111 -3.00 7.57 -4.13
C SER A 111 -1.61 7.69 -3.51
N GLY A 112 -0.60 7.01 -4.06
CA GLY A 112 0.68 6.98 -3.38
C GLY A 112 1.87 6.44 -4.16
N SER A 113 1.73 6.10 -5.43
CA SER A 113 2.80 5.43 -6.20
C SER A 113 4.18 6.10 -6.08
N LEU A 114 4.25 7.42 -6.06
CA LEU A 114 5.52 8.14 -5.92
C LEU A 114 5.82 8.55 -4.47
N THR A 115 4.82 8.89 -3.66
CA THR A 115 5.04 9.22 -2.25
C THR A 115 5.58 8.02 -1.46
N GLU A 116 5.21 6.81 -1.87
CA GLU A 116 5.69 5.57 -1.25
C GLU A 116 7.07 5.13 -1.78
N THR A 117 7.37 5.38 -3.05
CA THR A 117 8.57 4.82 -3.71
C THR A 117 9.78 5.72 -3.65
N ILE A 118 9.58 7.04 -3.75
CA ILE A 118 10.68 8.02 -3.76
C ILE A 118 11.55 7.90 -2.50
N PRO A 119 10.99 7.91 -1.27
CA PRO A 119 11.81 7.79 -0.07
C PRO A 119 12.57 6.45 -0.01
N ILE A 120 11.90 5.36 -0.37
CA ILE A 120 12.51 4.03 -0.28
C ILE A 120 13.66 3.87 -1.27
N ALA A 121 13.50 4.32 -2.52
CA ALA A 121 14.58 4.33 -3.50
C ALA A 121 15.77 5.18 -3.04
N GLY A 122 15.50 6.37 -2.49
CA GLY A 122 16.55 7.26 -1.99
C GLY A 122 17.29 6.74 -0.76
N LEU A 123 16.57 6.14 0.20
CA LEU A 123 17.15 5.62 1.44
C LEU A 123 17.93 4.31 1.21
N THR A 124 17.39 3.39 0.41
CA THR A 124 18.03 2.09 0.16
C THR A 124 19.07 2.11 -0.95
N GLY A 125 18.92 3.02 -1.91
CA GLY A 125 19.65 2.97 -3.19
C GLY A 125 19.16 1.86 -4.14
N ILE A 126 18.24 1.00 -3.70
CA ILE A 126 17.66 -0.07 -4.54
C ILE A 126 16.68 0.57 -5.54
N PRO A 127 16.77 0.25 -6.84
CA PRO A 127 15.75 0.68 -7.80
C PRO A 127 14.35 0.21 -7.40
N VAL A 128 13.35 1.10 -7.52
CA VAL A 128 11.95 0.77 -7.25
C VAL A 128 11.14 0.92 -8.52
N VAL A 129 10.30 -0.07 -8.80
CA VAL A 129 9.28 -0.03 -9.85
C VAL A 129 7.93 0.04 -9.17
N THR A 130 7.13 1.09 -9.44
CA THR A 130 5.72 1.10 -9.03
C THR A 130 4.83 0.69 -10.20
N VAL A 131 4.00 -0.31 -9.96
CA VAL A 131 3.11 -0.89 -10.96
C VAL A 131 1.84 -0.05 -11.05
N MET A 132 1.55 0.45 -12.24
CA MET A 132 0.32 1.19 -12.54
C MET A 132 -0.75 0.18 -12.99
N TYR A 133 -1.15 -0.69 -12.07
CA TYR A 133 -2.05 -1.79 -12.32
C TYR A 133 -3.46 -1.33 -12.75
N ARG A 134 -4.17 -2.18 -13.45
CA ARG A 134 -5.56 -1.96 -13.86
C ARG A 134 -6.47 -1.84 -12.64
N MET A 135 -7.32 -0.81 -12.63
CA MET A 135 -8.12 -0.45 -11.46
C MET A 135 -9.62 -0.63 -11.70
N ALA A 136 -10.33 -0.87 -10.60
CA ALA A 136 -11.79 -0.88 -10.56
C ALA A 136 -12.36 0.54 -10.80
N PRO A 137 -13.61 0.66 -11.22
CA PRO A 137 -14.53 -0.42 -11.59
C PRO A 137 -14.34 -0.94 -13.03
N GLU A 138 -13.43 -0.35 -13.83
CA GLU A 138 -13.20 -0.79 -15.21
C GLU A 138 -12.62 -2.20 -15.28
N HIS A 139 -11.80 -2.54 -14.30
CA HIS A 139 -11.13 -3.82 -14.20
C HIS A 139 -11.23 -4.34 -12.76
N VAL A 140 -12.04 -5.36 -12.58
CA VAL A 140 -12.26 -6.02 -11.29
C VAL A 140 -11.17 -7.07 -11.03
N PHE A 141 -11.17 -7.66 -9.84
CA PHE A 141 -10.33 -8.82 -9.53
C PHE A 141 -10.53 -9.93 -10.60
N PRO A 142 -9.45 -10.58 -11.09
CA PRO A 142 -8.05 -10.49 -10.63
C PRO A 142 -7.16 -9.55 -11.46
N ALA A 143 -7.69 -8.62 -12.26
CA ALA A 143 -6.91 -7.84 -13.22
C ALA A 143 -5.66 -7.14 -12.63
N ALA A 144 -5.75 -6.59 -11.41
CA ALA A 144 -4.61 -5.98 -10.73
C ALA A 144 -3.55 -7.03 -10.34
N VAL A 145 -4.00 -8.23 -9.91
CA VAL A 145 -3.10 -9.33 -9.56
C VAL A 145 -2.37 -9.85 -10.79
N ASP A 146 -3.07 -9.96 -11.93
CA ASP A 146 -2.46 -10.39 -13.19
C ASP A 146 -1.38 -9.40 -13.67
N ASP A 147 -1.64 -8.09 -13.55
CA ASP A 147 -0.65 -7.06 -13.87
C ASP A 147 0.57 -7.12 -12.93
N ALA A 148 0.33 -7.30 -11.63
CA ALA A 148 1.38 -7.44 -10.63
C ALA A 148 2.24 -8.70 -10.89
N LEU A 149 1.59 -9.82 -11.21
CA LEU A 149 2.25 -11.07 -11.55
C LEU A 149 3.08 -10.95 -12.82
N ALA A 150 2.56 -10.31 -13.87
CA ALA A 150 3.28 -10.11 -15.12
C ALA A 150 4.59 -9.33 -14.91
N VAL A 151 4.55 -8.27 -14.08
CA VAL A 151 5.75 -7.51 -13.71
C VAL A 151 6.71 -8.34 -12.86
N TYR A 152 6.21 -9.16 -11.94
CA TYR A 152 7.04 -10.03 -11.11
C TYR A 152 7.74 -11.12 -11.92
N VAL A 153 7.03 -11.79 -12.84
CA VAL A 153 7.60 -12.81 -13.74
C VAL A 153 8.69 -12.22 -14.65
N ASP A 154 8.46 -11.04 -15.20
CA ASP A 154 9.51 -10.32 -15.95
C ASP A 154 10.73 -10.02 -15.08
N ALA A 155 10.52 -9.60 -13.83
CA ALA A 155 11.62 -9.36 -12.90
C ALA A 155 12.43 -10.65 -12.62
N LEU A 156 11.78 -11.80 -12.46
CA LEU A 156 12.42 -13.12 -12.29
C LEU A 156 13.26 -13.55 -13.50
N ALA A 157 12.86 -13.14 -14.71
CA ALA A 157 13.64 -13.45 -15.91
C ALA A 157 15.01 -12.74 -15.94
N HIS A 158 15.19 -11.69 -15.17
CA HIS A 158 16.39 -10.84 -15.19
C HIS A 158 17.14 -10.80 -13.85
N ARG A 159 16.55 -11.32 -12.74
CA ARG A 159 17.07 -11.22 -11.37
C ARG A 159 16.79 -12.51 -10.59
N PRO A 160 17.72 -12.90 -9.71
CA PRO A 160 17.41 -13.99 -8.78
C PRO A 160 16.30 -13.56 -7.80
N PRO A 161 15.45 -14.48 -7.34
CA PRO A 161 14.33 -14.16 -6.44
C PRO A 161 14.79 -13.50 -5.14
N GLY A 162 16.00 -13.83 -4.64
CA GLY A 162 16.63 -13.19 -3.48
C GLY A 162 16.96 -11.71 -3.65
N ALA A 163 16.97 -11.22 -4.89
CA ALA A 163 17.20 -9.80 -5.21
C ALA A 163 15.92 -9.00 -5.43
N ILE A 164 14.74 -9.62 -5.26
CA ILE A 164 13.44 -8.98 -5.49
C ILE A 164 12.69 -8.84 -4.17
N GLY A 165 12.29 -7.62 -3.81
CA GLY A 165 11.32 -7.35 -2.75
C GLY A 165 10.02 -6.78 -3.32
N ILE A 166 8.90 -7.04 -2.68
CA ILE A 166 7.60 -6.49 -3.07
C ILE A 166 6.94 -5.78 -1.90
N TYR A 167 6.17 -4.73 -2.13
CA TYR A 167 5.45 -4.05 -1.06
C TYR A 167 4.33 -3.16 -1.56
N GLY A 168 3.41 -2.85 -0.66
CA GLY A 168 2.36 -1.89 -0.94
C GLY A 168 1.69 -1.37 0.32
N THR A 169 0.92 -0.31 0.14
CA THR A 169 0.16 0.37 1.19
C THR A 169 -1.34 0.31 0.89
N SER A 170 -2.18 0.08 1.91
CA SER A 170 -3.64 0.07 1.76
C SER A 170 -4.09 -1.00 0.74
N ALA A 171 -4.79 -0.62 -0.32
CA ALA A 171 -5.10 -1.53 -1.44
C ALA A 171 -3.85 -2.20 -2.05
N GLY A 172 -2.71 -1.50 -2.07
CA GLY A 172 -1.44 -2.08 -2.51
C GLY A 172 -0.91 -3.17 -1.56
N ALA A 173 -1.18 -3.07 -0.26
CA ALA A 173 -0.86 -4.14 0.70
C ALA A 173 -1.76 -5.36 0.46
N VAL A 174 -3.05 -5.15 0.21
CA VAL A 174 -3.96 -6.23 -0.22
C VAL A 174 -3.38 -6.93 -1.45
N LEU A 175 -3.03 -6.17 -2.49
CA LEU A 175 -2.45 -6.70 -3.72
C LEU A 175 -1.11 -7.42 -3.48
N THR A 176 -0.29 -6.95 -2.55
CA THR A 176 0.97 -7.62 -2.17
C THR A 176 0.70 -9.03 -1.65
N LEU A 177 -0.27 -9.19 -0.74
CA LEU A 177 -0.58 -10.49 -0.17
C LEU A 177 -1.29 -11.41 -1.19
N GLN A 178 -2.19 -10.85 -2.01
CA GLN A 178 -2.82 -11.56 -3.13
C GLN A 178 -1.78 -12.08 -4.14
N LEU A 179 -0.80 -11.25 -4.49
CA LEU A 179 0.29 -11.66 -5.38
C LEU A 179 1.13 -12.79 -4.77
N LEU A 180 1.46 -12.74 -3.48
CA LEU A 180 2.23 -13.81 -2.82
C LEU A 180 1.50 -15.15 -2.89
N VAL A 181 0.19 -15.16 -2.61
CA VAL A 181 -0.62 -16.37 -2.72
C VAL A 181 -0.70 -16.86 -4.17
N ARG A 182 -0.80 -15.93 -5.14
CA ARG A 182 -0.80 -16.25 -6.56
C ARG A 182 0.54 -16.83 -7.02
N ILE A 183 1.67 -16.25 -6.61
CA ILE A 183 3.03 -16.77 -6.86
C ILE A 183 3.15 -18.21 -6.36
N LYS A 184 2.66 -18.47 -5.13
CA LYS A 184 2.65 -19.80 -4.54
C LYS A 184 1.79 -20.78 -5.34
N ALA A 185 0.58 -20.38 -5.72
CA ALA A 185 -0.34 -21.22 -6.49
C ALA A 185 0.22 -21.61 -7.86
N GLU A 186 1.05 -20.75 -8.47
CA GLU A 186 1.72 -21.02 -9.75
C GLU A 186 3.09 -21.72 -9.60
N GLY A 187 3.52 -22.03 -8.37
CA GLY A 187 4.80 -22.68 -8.12
C GLY A 187 6.01 -21.85 -8.50
N LEU A 188 5.87 -20.53 -8.55
CA LEU A 188 6.96 -19.62 -8.87
C LEU A 188 7.85 -19.36 -7.63
N PRO A 189 9.14 -19.02 -7.83
CA PRO A 189 10.01 -18.64 -6.73
C PRO A 189 9.48 -17.42 -5.98
N MET A 190 9.54 -17.46 -4.63
CA MET A 190 9.11 -16.34 -3.77
C MET A 190 10.11 -15.19 -3.83
N PRO A 191 9.66 -13.92 -3.66
CA PRO A 191 10.57 -12.79 -3.46
C PRO A 191 11.32 -12.93 -2.12
N ALA A 192 12.42 -12.21 -1.98
CA ALA A 192 13.26 -12.21 -0.79
C ALA A 192 12.51 -11.70 0.47
N ALA A 193 11.61 -10.75 0.29
CA ALA A 193 10.86 -10.12 1.36
C ALA A 193 9.62 -9.40 0.84
N ALA A 194 8.63 -9.18 1.72
CA ALA A 194 7.45 -8.41 1.39
C ALA A 194 7.10 -7.37 2.47
N GLY A 195 6.51 -6.25 2.03
CA GLY A 195 5.97 -5.20 2.90
C GLY A 195 4.46 -5.11 2.78
N PHE A 196 3.76 -5.18 3.90
CA PHE A 196 2.30 -5.07 3.99
C PHE A 196 1.94 -3.92 4.93
N PHE A 197 1.59 -2.77 4.35
CA PHE A 197 1.45 -1.53 5.11
C PHE A 197 0.01 -1.05 5.12
N SER A 198 -0.63 -1.03 6.32
CA SER A 198 -2.03 -0.60 6.51
C SER A 198 -3.01 -1.30 5.56
N GLY A 199 -2.95 -2.62 5.50
CA GLY A 199 -3.72 -3.43 4.56
C GLY A 199 -4.78 -4.32 5.21
N SER A 200 -5.54 -5.01 4.37
CA SER A 200 -6.45 -6.08 4.76
C SER A 200 -6.07 -7.38 4.07
N GLY A 201 -6.08 -8.48 4.80
CA GLY A 201 -6.00 -9.85 4.25
C GLY A 201 -7.36 -10.52 4.10
N ASP A 202 -8.43 -9.87 4.58
CA ASP A 202 -9.82 -10.34 4.56
C ASP A 202 -10.72 -9.27 3.93
N LEU A 203 -11.34 -9.60 2.80
CA LEU A 203 -12.30 -8.73 2.12
C LEU A 203 -13.75 -9.22 2.28
N ALA A 204 -13.97 -10.24 3.12
CA ALA A 204 -15.29 -10.74 3.49
C ALA A 204 -15.82 -10.07 4.75
N LEU A 205 -14.94 -9.93 5.77
CA LEU A 205 -15.32 -9.45 7.10
C LEU A 205 -14.58 -8.15 7.44
N ALA A 206 -15.29 -7.24 8.09
CA ALA A 206 -14.71 -6.03 8.66
C ALA A 206 -13.97 -6.34 9.97
N GLY A 207 -12.88 -5.61 10.22
CA GLY A 207 -12.20 -5.67 11.51
C GLY A 207 -12.86 -4.75 12.56
N ASP A 208 -12.59 -5.00 13.84
CA ASP A 208 -13.18 -4.25 14.96
C ASP A 208 -12.91 -2.73 14.86
N CYS A 209 -11.68 -2.32 14.55
CA CYS A 209 -11.33 -0.90 14.42
C CYS A 209 -12.14 -0.16 13.36
N GLU A 210 -12.61 -0.85 12.32
CA GLU A 210 -13.41 -0.25 11.26
C GLU A 210 -14.80 0.19 11.75
N ALA A 211 -15.26 -0.36 12.89
CA ALA A 211 -16.55 0.00 13.48
C ALA A 211 -16.53 1.35 14.21
N TYR A 212 -15.37 1.77 14.74
CA TYR A 212 -15.29 2.97 15.58
C TYR A 212 -14.21 3.98 15.17
N LEU A 213 -13.24 3.62 14.34
CA LEU A 213 -12.29 4.58 13.80
C LEU A 213 -12.83 5.13 12.47
N PRO A 214 -12.96 6.46 12.34
CA PRO A 214 -13.38 7.04 11.06
C PRO A 214 -12.31 6.82 10.02
N SER A 215 -12.73 6.28 8.91
CA SER A 215 -11.91 6.17 7.71
C SER A 215 -11.69 7.55 7.09
N ILE A 216 -10.51 7.78 6.49
CA ILE A 216 -10.28 8.93 5.61
C ILE A 216 -11.21 8.93 4.38
N LEU A 217 -11.85 7.79 4.08
CA LEU A 217 -12.85 7.61 3.03
C LEU A 217 -14.29 7.64 3.55
N GLY A 218 -14.50 8.06 4.79
CA GLY A 218 -15.78 8.01 5.48
C GLY A 218 -15.92 6.78 6.40
N SER A 219 -17.13 6.49 6.85
CA SER A 219 -17.43 5.37 7.78
C SER A 219 -17.55 4.01 7.08
N ARG A 220 -16.84 3.79 5.97
CA ARG A 220 -16.91 2.52 5.24
C ARG A 220 -15.83 1.54 5.70
N THR A 221 -16.21 0.29 5.86
CA THR A 221 -15.32 -0.84 6.11
C THR A 221 -14.48 -1.18 4.86
N ALA A 222 -13.41 -1.96 5.02
CA ALA A 222 -12.61 -2.44 3.89
C ALA A 222 -13.47 -3.25 2.89
N PRO A 223 -14.33 -4.21 3.31
CA PRO A 223 -15.23 -4.91 2.40
C PRO A 223 -16.14 -4.00 1.58
N GLU A 224 -16.67 -2.92 2.19
CA GLU A 224 -17.52 -1.94 1.49
C GLU A 224 -16.73 -1.06 0.53
N THR A 225 -15.55 -0.58 0.97
CA THR A 225 -14.67 0.28 0.17
C THR A 225 -14.16 -0.43 -1.09
N LEU A 226 -13.88 -1.74 -0.97
CA LEU A 226 -13.34 -2.56 -2.06
C LEU A 226 -14.43 -3.34 -2.82
N ALA A 227 -15.72 -3.00 -2.62
CA ALA A 227 -16.83 -3.71 -3.24
C ALA A 227 -16.72 -3.78 -4.77
N ASP A 228 -16.40 -2.67 -5.41
CA ASP A 228 -16.28 -2.60 -6.88
C ASP A 228 -15.10 -3.42 -7.42
N TYR A 229 -14.04 -3.61 -6.62
CA TYR A 229 -12.91 -4.47 -6.98
C TYR A 229 -13.25 -5.95 -6.94
N CYS A 230 -14.11 -6.36 -6.01
CA CYS A 230 -14.43 -7.76 -5.73
C CYS A 230 -15.62 -8.30 -6.53
N VAL A 231 -16.19 -7.52 -7.44
CA VAL A 231 -17.37 -7.94 -8.22
C VAL A 231 -17.12 -9.26 -8.96
N GLY A 232 -18.07 -10.20 -8.80
CA GLY A 232 -18.02 -11.50 -9.49
C GLY A 232 -17.15 -12.56 -8.82
N THR A 233 -16.56 -12.27 -7.65
CA THR A 233 -15.72 -13.22 -6.91
C THR A 233 -16.25 -13.41 -5.50
N GLU A 234 -16.25 -14.67 -5.04
CA GLU A 234 -16.58 -14.99 -3.65
C GLU A 234 -15.60 -14.32 -2.69
N ARG A 235 -16.13 -13.64 -1.67
CA ARG A 235 -15.31 -12.83 -0.76
C ARG A 235 -14.31 -13.64 0.05
N THR A 236 -14.59 -14.92 0.28
CA THR A 236 -13.72 -15.87 0.98
C THR A 236 -12.80 -16.64 0.05
N ASP A 237 -12.79 -16.34 -1.27
CA ASP A 237 -11.82 -16.91 -2.20
C ASP A 237 -10.39 -16.62 -1.71
N PRO A 238 -9.54 -17.64 -1.52
CA PRO A 238 -8.18 -17.46 -1.01
C PRO A 238 -7.27 -16.56 -1.85
N LEU A 239 -7.52 -16.43 -3.14
CA LEU A 239 -6.78 -15.50 -4.00
C LEU A 239 -7.25 -14.06 -3.82
N LEU A 240 -8.52 -13.84 -3.44
CA LEU A 240 -9.08 -12.52 -3.15
C LEU A 240 -8.83 -12.11 -1.70
N SER A 241 -9.07 -13.01 -0.75
CA SER A 241 -8.89 -12.83 0.70
C SER A 241 -7.87 -13.85 1.24
N PRO A 242 -6.59 -13.54 1.17
CA PRO A 242 -5.50 -14.50 1.44
C PRO A 242 -5.51 -15.16 2.82
N VAL A 243 -6.14 -14.54 3.84
CA VAL A 243 -6.22 -15.14 5.18
C VAL A 243 -7.01 -16.46 5.21
N TYR A 244 -7.81 -16.75 4.19
CA TYR A 244 -8.53 -18.03 4.02
C TYR A 244 -7.70 -19.08 3.28
N GLY A 245 -6.50 -18.72 2.80
CA GLY A 245 -5.62 -19.59 2.04
C GLY A 245 -4.46 -20.17 2.84
N ASP A 246 -3.63 -20.94 2.15
CA ASP A 246 -2.38 -21.45 2.71
C ASP A 246 -1.26 -20.41 2.60
N LEU A 247 -0.88 -19.80 3.73
CA LEU A 247 0.17 -18.81 3.84
C LEU A 247 1.55 -19.40 4.18
N THR A 248 1.69 -20.73 4.27
CA THR A 248 2.99 -21.35 4.58
C THR A 248 4.01 -21.08 3.48
N GLY A 249 5.29 -20.88 3.86
CA GLY A 249 6.38 -20.66 2.92
C GLY A 249 6.41 -19.26 2.28
N LEU A 250 5.56 -18.33 2.72
CA LEU A 250 5.68 -16.92 2.31
C LEU A 250 6.99 -16.32 2.85
N PRO A 251 7.58 -15.31 2.17
CA PRO A 251 8.84 -14.70 2.57
C PRO A 251 8.71 -13.94 3.90
N PRO A 252 9.83 -13.53 4.53
CA PRO A 252 9.80 -12.59 5.64
C PRO A 252 9.01 -11.33 5.30
N MET A 253 8.17 -10.87 6.23
CA MET A 253 7.27 -9.74 6.01
C MET A 253 7.42 -8.65 7.06
N LEU A 254 7.44 -7.39 6.60
CA LEU A 254 7.23 -6.22 7.45
C LEU A 254 5.77 -5.79 7.35
N LEU A 255 5.07 -5.81 8.46
CA LEU A 255 3.73 -5.26 8.60
C LEU A 255 3.78 -3.93 9.35
N MET A 256 3.06 -2.93 8.83
CA MET A 256 3.00 -1.62 9.49
C MET A 256 1.56 -1.11 9.53
N THR A 257 1.18 -0.52 10.65
CA THR A 257 -0.10 0.15 10.87
C THR A 257 0.04 1.19 11.98
N SER A 258 -1.05 1.75 12.46
CA SER A 258 -1.04 2.75 13.52
C SER A 258 -2.32 2.71 14.36
N THR A 259 -2.29 3.31 15.56
CA THR A 259 -3.40 3.19 16.51
C THR A 259 -4.65 3.97 16.11
N ARG A 260 -4.55 4.88 15.11
CA ARG A 260 -5.70 5.57 14.51
C ARG A 260 -5.94 5.16 13.05
N ASP A 261 -5.38 4.03 12.64
CA ASP A 261 -5.65 3.43 11.34
C ASP A 261 -6.91 2.56 11.41
N GLN A 262 -7.91 2.85 10.59
CA GLN A 262 -9.13 2.01 10.53
C GLN A 262 -8.80 0.56 10.13
N LEU A 263 -7.70 0.30 9.43
CA LEU A 263 -7.25 -1.04 9.07
C LEU A 263 -6.30 -1.68 10.11
N LEU A 264 -6.19 -1.12 11.33
CA LEU A 264 -5.38 -1.71 12.40
C LEU A 264 -5.80 -3.16 12.67
N SER A 265 -7.08 -3.42 12.89
CA SER A 265 -7.58 -4.79 13.13
C SER A 265 -7.28 -5.72 11.96
N GLN A 266 -7.46 -5.25 10.72
CA GLN A 266 -7.17 -6.03 9.52
C GLN A 266 -5.68 -6.39 9.42
N THR A 267 -4.80 -5.45 9.73
CA THR A 267 -3.34 -5.71 9.75
C THR A 267 -2.97 -6.70 10.85
N VAL A 268 -3.59 -6.61 12.03
CA VAL A 268 -3.38 -7.56 13.14
C VAL A 268 -3.91 -8.95 12.79
N LEU A 269 -5.06 -9.06 12.14
CA LEU A 269 -5.60 -10.35 11.68
C LEU A 269 -4.68 -11.01 10.64
N ALA A 270 -4.12 -10.22 9.71
CA ALA A 270 -3.12 -10.69 8.76
C ALA A 270 -1.83 -11.17 9.48
N ASP A 271 -1.32 -10.42 10.46
CA ASP A 271 -0.17 -10.83 11.29
C ASP A 271 -0.43 -12.18 11.97
N LEU A 272 -1.58 -12.34 12.62
CA LEU A 272 -1.95 -13.58 13.29
C LEU A 272 -2.04 -14.77 12.31
N ALA A 273 -2.60 -14.56 11.12
CA ALA A 273 -2.69 -15.60 10.10
C ALA A 273 -1.31 -16.00 9.57
N LEU A 274 -0.45 -15.02 9.28
CA LEU A 274 0.93 -15.25 8.84
C LEU A 274 1.77 -16.00 9.89
N ARG A 275 1.68 -15.60 11.17
CA ARG A 275 2.39 -16.29 12.27
C ARG A 275 1.91 -17.72 12.47
N ARG A 276 0.59 -17.99 12.36
CA ARG A 276 0.06 -19.36 12.39
C ARG A 276 0.63 -20.22 11.27
N ALA A 277 0.92 -19.60 10.11
CA ALA A 277 1.59 -20.25 8.99
C ALA A 277 3.13 -20.28 9.12
N SER A 278 3.69 -19.92 10.27
CA SER A 278 5.14 -19.86 10.55
C SER A 278 5.92 -18.90 9.65
N VAL A 279 5.28 -17.87 9.14
CA VAL A 279 5.94 -16.79 8.39
C VAL A 279 6.66 -15.86 9.40
N ALA A 280 7.89 -15.46 9.08
CA ALA A 280 8.63 -14.48 9.87
C ALA A 280 8.02 -13.08 9.68
N VAL A 281 7.44 -12.50 10.73
CA VAL A 281 6.76 -11.20 10.69
C VAL A 281 7.37 -10.22 11.68
N ASP A 282 7.74 -9.02 11.18
CA ASP A 282 8.04 -7.80 11.96
C ASP A 282 6.79 -6.89 11.89
N LEU A 283 5.97 -6.87 12.95
CA LEU A 283 4.80 -5.99 13.04
C LEU A 283 5.18 -4.71 13.78
N ARG A 284 4.91 -3.55 13.16
CA ARG A 284 5.11 -2.22 13.76
C ARG A 284 3.81 -1.43 13.80
N VAL A 285 3.42 -1.00 15.00
CA VAL A 285 2.24 -0.19 15.25
C VAL A 285 2.69 1.19 15.73
N TYR A 286 2.37 2.23 14.98
CA TYR A 286 2.75 3.61 15.31
C TYR A 286 1.65 4.28 16.12
N GLU A 287 2.05 4.90 17.24
CA GLU A 287 1.13 5.55 18.17
C GLU A 287 0.52 6.81 17.56
N GLY A 288 -0.80 6.94 17.65
CA GLY A 288 -1.56 8.15 17.34
C GLY A 288 -1.59 8.59 15.88
N MET A 289 -0.93 7.87 14.98
CA MET A 289 -0.87 8.21 13.57
C MET A 289 -2.10 7.70 12.79
N MET A 290 -2.43 8.36 11.68
CA MET A 290 -3.55 8.00 10.81
C MET A 290 -3.13 6.95 9.77
N HIS A 291 -4.11 6.41 9.05
CA HIS A 291 -3.91 5.46 7.95
C HIS A 291 -2.85 5.94 6.96
N ALA A 292 -1.86 5.08 6.68
CA ALA A 292 -0.81 5.32 5.70
C ALA A 292 -0.04 6.66 5.86
N PHE A 293 0.11 7.18 7.07
CA PHE A 293 0.68 8.50 7.36
C PHE A 293 2.03 8.74 6.70
N TRP A 294 2.89 7.72 6.57
CA TRP A 294 4.19 7.80 5.90
C TRP A 294 4.12 8.23 4.43
N ALA A 295 2.96 8.03 3.79
CA ALA A 295 2.76 8.44 2.40
C ALA A 295 2.35 9.92 2.25
N TRP A 296 1.78 10.55 3.30
CA TRP A 296 1.10 11.84 3.17
C TRP A 296 1.59 12.94 4.12
N ILE A 297 2.16 12.56 5.26
CA ILE A 297 2.49 13.49 6.35
C ILE A 297 4.00 13.61 6.48
N GLU A 298 4.51 14.84 6.48
CA GLU A 298 5.92 15.11 6.76
C GLU A 298 6.04 15.44 8.26
N CYS A 299 6.58 14.50 9.04
CA CYS A 299 6.76 14.60 10.48
C CYS A 299 7.83 13.61 10.97
N PRO A 300 8.32 13.71 12.22
CA PRO A 300 9.31 12.79 12.76
C PRO A 300 8.90 11.32 12.71
N GLU A 301 7.62 11.01 12.95
CA GLU A 301 7.09 9.64 12.89
C GLU A 301 7.18 9.05 11.46
N THR A 302 7.00 9.89 10.44
CA THR A 302 7.17 9.48 9.03
C THR A 302 8.61 9.10 8.74
N GLU A 303 9.59 9.86 9.25
CA GLU A 303 11.01 9.54 9.08
C GLU A 303 11.35 8.17 9.70
N VAL A 304 10.83 7.90 10.91
CA VAL A 304 11.02 6.62 11.58
C VAL A 304 10.38 5.47 10.79
N ALA A 305 9.17 5.69 10.25
CA ALA A 305 8.46 4.69 9.46
C ALA A 305 9.19 4.38 8.13
N LEU A 306 9.64 5.41 7.41
CA LEU A 306 10.38 5.26 6.16
C LEU A 306 11.76 4.59 6.38
N ALA A 307 12.46 4.96 7.46
CA ALA A 307 13.71 4.30 7.83
C ALA A 307 13.50 2.81 8.17
N ALA A 308 12.37 2.47 8.81
CA ALA A 308 12.01 1.10 9.11
C ALA A 308 11.78 0.27 7.85
N GLN A 309 11.01 0.80 6.89
CA GLN A 309 10.77 0.17 5.59
C GLN A 309 12.09 -0.05 4.84
N ALA A 310 12.89 1.01 4.69
CA ALA A 310 14.18 0.96 4.00
C ALA A 310 15.15 -0.03 4.66
N GLY A 311 15.28 0.01 5.99
CA GLY A 311 16.14 -0.90 6.73
C GLY A 311 15.70 -2.36 6.62
N PHE A 312 14.40 -2.64 6.54
CA PHE A 312 13.89 -3.98 6.33
C PHE A 312 14.32 -4.52 4.95
N PHE A 313 14.05 -3.78 3.88
CA PHE A 313 14.44 -4.22 2.53
C PHE A 313 15.94 -4.31 2.35
N ALA A 314 16.71 -3.38 2.91
CA ALA A 314 18.19 -3.43 2.85
C ALA A 314 18.79 -4.70 3.52
N ARG A 315 18.09 -5.27 4.53
CA ARG A 315 18.53 -6.50 5.20
C ARG A 315 18.12 -7.79 4.49
N HIS A 316 17.09 -7.76 3.65
CA HIS A 316 16.52 -8.98 3.08
C HIS A 316 16.70 -9.10 1.57
N VAL A 317 16.96 -8.00 0.85
CA VAL A 317 17.07 -7.99 -0.61
C VAL A 317 18.55 -7.86 -1.00
N PHE A 318 19.11 -8.95 -1.52
CA PHE A 318 20.52 -9.07 -1.86
C PHE A 318 20.71 -9.25 -3.36
N ALA A 319 21.84 -8.73 -3.89
CA ALA A 319 22.26 -8.93 -5.28
C ALA A 319 22.92 -10.31 -5.49
#